data_769427c5f47bf4d755bcd765ea03b58b
#
_entry.id   769427c5f47bf4d755bcd765ea03b58b
#
_cell.length_a   1.000
_cell.length_b   1.000
_cell.length_c   1.000
_cell.angle_alpha   90.00
_cell.angle_beta   90.00
_cell.angle_gamma   90.00
#
_symmetry.space_group_name_H-M   'P 1'
#
loop_
_entity.id
_entity.type
_entity.pdbx_description
1 polymer ?
#
loop_
_entity_poly.entity_id
_entity_poly.type
_entity_poly.pdbx_seq_one_letter_code
_entity_poly.pdbx_strand_id
1 'polypeptide(L)'
;IKDFVNEPVLQLAMDYVDLPTPPAGRPRINVICVPKARVQQLADAVNGVATLEAIVSDELAMTALYEADQTVRMLLWQPRGQELQLLVFHRGGLCFSRQFRGFASLTGTHEPDQEMLDGLALEIQRSLDYLAGHLKLPEPGQLQLAIASSAIGLLVRHLEQVFGFPVSAMANKAVLAGVEYLCAYGAALGRSEG
;
A
#
# COMPACT_ATOMS: atom_id res chain seq x y z
N ILE A 1 -8.71 -12.40 17.06
CA ILE A 1 -9.39 -11.23 16.47
C ILE A 1 -9.99 -10.33 17.55
N LYS A 2 -10.70 -10.88 18.56
CA LYS A 2 -11.34 -10.07 19.61
C LYS A 2 -10.39 -9.08 20.30
N ASP A 3 -9.13 -9.43 20.44
CA ASP A 3 -8.12 -8.62 21.11
C ASP A 3 -7.51 -7.53 20.18
N PHE A 4 -7.86 -7.55 18.90
CA PHE A 4 -7.32 -6.64 17.88
C PHE A 4 -8.36 -5.67 17.29
N VAL A 5 -9.66 -5.86 17.60
CA VAL A 5 -10.74 -5.01 17.10
C VAL A 5 -11.54 -4.44 18.26
N ASN A 6 -11.89 -3.16 18.15
CA ASN A 6 -12.68 -2.48 19.20
C ASN A 6 -14.19 -2.72 19.07
N GLU A 7 -14.64 -3.26 17.93
CA GLU A 7 -16.04 -3.51 17.63
C GLU A 7 -16.43 -4.97 17.95
N PRO A 8 -17.71 -5.23 18.31
CA PRO A 8 -18.20 -6.59 18.47
C PRO A 8 -17.99 -7.41 17.20
N VAL A 9 -17.34 -8.56 17.31
CA VAL A 9 -16.99 -9.43 16.15
C VAL A 9 -18.21 -9.78 15.30
N LEU A 10 -19.39 -9.92 15.90
CA LEU A 10 -20.65 -10.20 15.20
C LEU A 10 -21.11 -9.06 14.27
N GLN A 11 -20.64 -7.84 14.48
CA GLN A 11 -20.94 -6.68 13.65
C GLN A 11 -19.93 -6.49 12.50
N LEU A 12 -18.88 -7.31 12.46
CA LEU A 12 -17.87 -7.26 11.43
C LEU A 12 -18.15 -8.27 10.30
N ALA A 13 -18.01 -7.83 9.07
CA ALA A 13 -17.73 -8.69 7.93
C ALA A 13 -16.23 -8.97 7.95
N MET A 14 -15.86 -10.23 7.78
CA MET A 14 -14.45 -10.65 7.85
C MET A 14 -14.14 -11.55 6.67
N ASP A 15 -12.97 -11.35 6.11
CA ASP A 15 -12.38 -12.20 5.09
C ASP A 15 -10.88 -12.28 5.31
N TYR A 16 -10.19 -13.19 4.61
CA TYR A 16 -8.75 -13.30 4.73
C TYR A 16 -8.11 -13.64 3.37
N VAL A 17 -6.85 -13.26 3.25
CA VAL A 17 -6.00 -13.66 2.13
C VAL A 17 -4.70 -14.26 2.67
N ASP A 18 -4.20 -15.27 1.99
CA ASP A 18 -2.89 -15.83 2.28
C ASP A 18 -1.79 -14.82 1.92
N LEU A 19 -0.85 -14.62 2.83
CA LEU A 19 0.33 -13.82 2.57
C LEU A 19 1.44 -14.72 2.01
N PRO A 20 2.30 -14.19 1.11
CA PRO A 20 3.48 -14.92 0.68
C PRO A 20 4.28 -15.42 1.87
N THR A 21 4.49 -16.74 1.93
CA THR A 21 5.22 -17.37 3.03
C THR A 21 6.71 -16.99 2.95
N PRO A 22 7.30 -16.43 4.01
CA PRO A 22 8.72 -16.16 4.05
C PRO A 22 9.53 -17.47 3.89
N PRO A 23 10.74 -17.42 3.33
CA PRO A 23 11.56 -18.63 3.09
C PRO A 23 11.77 -19.53 4.30
N ALA A 24 11.78 -18.97 5.52
CA ALA A 24 11.96 -19.70 6.79
C ALA A 24 10.84 -19.41 7.79
N GLY A 25 9.64 -19.00 7.32
CA GLY A 25 8.55 -18.54 8.18
C GLY A 25 7.37 -19.50 8.24
N ARG A 26 6.46 -19.21 9.19
CA ARG A 26 5.15 -19.85 9.25
C ARG A 26 4.20 -19.21 8.25
N PRO A 27 3.24 -19.97 7.69
CA PRO A 27 2.16 -19.39 6.90
C PRO A 27 1.49 -18.24 7.65
N ARG A 28 1.17 -17.17 6.96
CA ARG A 28 0.51 -15.99 7.51
C ARG A 28 -0.68 -15.64 6.66
N ILE A 29 -1.69 -15.10 7.30
CA ILE A 29 -2.87 -14.56 6.62
C ILE A 29 -3.00 -13.08 6.96
N ASN A 30 -3.52 -12.31 6.03
CA ASN A 30 -4.04 -10.98 6.29
C ASN A 30 -5.56 -11.09 6.49
N VAL A 31 -6.05 -10.70 7.65
CA VAL A 31 -7.48 -10.72 7.97
C VAL A 31 -8.02 -9.31 7.79
N ILE A 32 -9.01 -9.17 6.93
CA ILE A 32 -9.70 -7.93 6.65
C ILE A 32 -11.00 -7.92 7.49
N CYS A 33 -11.18 -6.87 8.29
CA CYS A 33 -12.36 -6.68 9.11
C CYS A 33 -13.00 -5.33 8.79
N VAL A 34 -14.27 -5.34 8.40
CA VAL A 34 -15.02 -4.14 8.06
C VAL A 34 -16.38 -4.16 8.76
N PRO A 35 -16.90 -3.06 9.34
CA PRO A 35 -18.25 -3.01 9.86
C PRO A 35 -19.28 -3.43 8.82
N LYS A 36 -20.16 -4.38 9.14
CA LYS A 36 -21.21 -4.86 8.22
C LYS A 36 -22.06 -3.72 7.66
N ALA A 37 -22.34 -2.72 8.49
CA ALA A 37 -23.10 -1.53 8.07
C ALA A 37 -22.38 -0.78 6.94
N ARG A 38 -21.04 -0.71 6.97
CA ARG A 38 -20.25 -0.07 5.90
C ARG A 38 -20.30 -0.87 4.61
N VAL A 39 -20.18 -2.19 4.69
CA VAL A 39 -20.33 -3.09 3.53
C VAL A 39 -21.71 -2.92 2.89
N GLN A 40 -22.76 -2.90 3.71
CA GLN A 40 -24.13 -2.69 3.23
C GLN A 40 -24.31 -1.33 2.54
N GLN A 41 -23.81 -0.26 3.14
CA GLN A 41 -23.85 1.09 2.52
C GLN A 41 -23.18 1.12 1.14
N LEU A 42 -22.05 0.47 0.98
CA LEU A 42 -21.35 0.37 -0.31
C LEU A 42 -22.16 -0.45 -1.32
N ALA A 43 -22.72 -1.59 -0.88
CA ALA A 43 -23.56 -2.43 -1.72
C ALA A 43 -24.82 -1.67 -2.19
N ASP A 44 -25.50 -0.98 -1.30
CA ASP A 44 -26.70 -0.20 -1.62
C ASP A 44 -26.40 0.94 -2.59
N ALA A 45 -25.23 1.60 -2.46
CA ALA A 45 -24.83 2.66 -3.36
C ALA A 45 -24.56 2.17 -4.79
N VAL A 46 -24.14 0.92 -4.96
CA VAL A 46 -23.81 0.33 -6.27
C VAL A 46 -25.00 -0.36 -6.91
N ASN A 47 -25.83 -1.06 -6.14
CA ASN A 47 -26.90 -1.94 -6.65
C ASN A 47 -27.96 -1.24 -7.52
N GLY A 48 -28.07 0.10 -7.44
CA GLY A 48 -28.97 0.87 -8.28
C GLY A 48 -28.45 1.18 -9.69
N VAL A 49 -27.14 0.99 -9.92
CA VAL A 49 -26.45 1.43 -11.15
C VAL A 49 -25.58 0.35 -11.78
N ALA A 50 -25.12 -0.64 -11.00
CA ALA A 50 -24.24 -1.71 -11.47
C ALA A 50 -24.38 -2.98 -10.60
N THR A 51 -23.84 -4.09 -11.08
CA THR A 51 -23.69 -5.33 -10.30
C THR A 51 -22.41 -5.23 -9.46
N LEU A 52 -22.55 -5.33 -8.14
CA LEU A 52 -21.41 -5.44 -7.23
C LEU A 52 -20.92 -6.88 -7.22
N GLU A 53 -19.69 -7.10 -7.69
CA GLU A 53 -19.09 -8.44 -7.70
C GLU A 53 -18.21 -8.69 -6.47
N ALA A 54 -17.42 -7.70 -6.05
CA ALA A 54 -16.52 -7.80 -4.91
C ALA A 54 -16.26 -6.43 -4.28
N ILE A 55 -15.87 -6.42 -3.01
CA ILE A 55 -15.30 -5.28 -2.30
C ILE A 55 -13.91 -5.72 -1.86
N VAL A 56 -12.87 -5.00 -2.30
CA VAL A 56 -11.49 -5.26 -1.93
C VAL A 56 -10.90 -4.08 -1.18
N SER A 57 -9.93 -4.33 -0.29
CA SER A 57 -9.20 -3.23 0.35
C SER A 57 -8.27 -2.56 -0.66
N ASP A 58 -8.03 -1.26 -0.48
CA ASP A 58 -7.12 -0.48 -1.33
C ASP A 58 -5.75 -1.14 -1.47
N GLU A 59 -5.21 -1.64 -0.38
CA GLU A 59 -3.89 -2.28 -0.34
C GLU A 59 -3.85 -3.58 -1.18
N LEU A 60 -4.90 -4.39 -1.12
CA LEU A 60 -4.99 -5.62 -1.91
C LEU A 60 -5.25 -5.33 -3.39
N ALA A 61 -6.05 -4.32 -3.70
CA ALA A 61 -6.28 -3.90 -5.07
C ALA A 61 -4.97 -3.56 -5.79
N MET A 62 -4.00 -3.01 -5.07
CA MET A 62 -2.71 -2.64 -5.64
C MET A 62 -1.78 -3.81 -5.92
N THR A 63 -2.06 -5.02 -5.45
CA THR A 63 -1.25 -6.21 -5.78
C THR A 63 -1.20 -6.46 -7.28
N ALA A 64 -2.30 -6.23 -7.98
CA ALA A 64 -2.40 -6.37 -9.44
C ALA A 64 -1.54 -5.38 -10.25
N LEU A 65 -0.93 -4.39 -9.61
CA LEU A 65 0.00 -3.47 -10.26
C LEU A 65 1.40 -4.08 -10.47
N TYR A 66 1.67 -5.23 -9.85
CA TYR A 66 2.99 -5.83 -9.79
C TYR A 66 2.98 -7.29 -10.24
N GLU A 67 4.01 -7.64 -11.01
CA GLU A 67 4.20 -9.02 -11.46
C GLU A 67 4.54 -9.97 -10.30
N ALA A 68 4.12 -11.21 -10.43
CA ALA A 68 4.37 -12.28 -9.47
C ALA A 68 5.79 -12.87 -9.61
N ASP A 69 6.82 -12.02 -9.56
CA ASP A 69 8.22 -12.43 -9.61
C ASP A 69 8.89 -12.45 -8.23
N GLN A 70 10.20 -12.68 -8.20
CA GLN A 70 10.99 -12.76 -6.96
C GLN A 70 11.45 -11.40 -6.43
N THR A 71 11.16 -10.32 -7.13
CA THR A 71 11.60 -8.97 -6.75
C THR A 71 10.73 -8.44 -5.61
N VAL A 72 11.35 -7.96 -4.55
CA VAL A 72 10.64 -7.19 -3.51
C VAL A 72 10.44 -5.76 -4.03
N ARG A 73 9.19 -5.35 -4.14
CA ARG A 73 8.81 -4.01 -4.61
C ARG A 73 8.15 -3.25 -3.50
N MET A 74 8.53 -2.00 -3.36
CA MET A 74 7.97 -1.10 -2.37
C MET A 74 7.21 0.02 -3.07
N LEU A 75 6.05 0.37 -2.52
CA LEU A 75 5.24 1.49 -2.95
C LEU A 75 5.01 2.43 -1.76
N LEU A 76 5.47 3.64 -1.88
CA LEU A 76 5.12 4.73 -0.99
C LEU A 76 3.93 5.47 -1.61
N TRP A 77 2.76 5.30 -1.01
CA TRP A 77 1.51 5.82 -1.55
C TRP A 77 0.82 6.73 -0.56
N GLN A 78 0.34 7.86 -1.04
CA GLN A 78 -0.44 8.78 -0.22
C GLN A 78 -1.78 9.07 -0.88
N PRO A 79 -2.88 8.45 -0.39
CA PRO A 79 -4.22 8.80 -0.81
C PRO A 79 -4.54 10.23 -0.40
N ARG A 80 -5.37 10.90 -1.18
CA ARG A 80 -5.74 12.30 -0.91
C ARG A 80 -6.38 12.45 0.47
N GLY A 81 -5.81 13.35 1.29
CA GLY A 81 -6.31 13.64 2.63
C GLY A 81 -6.05 12.55 3.67
N GLN A 82 -5.17 11.58 3.36
CA GLN A 82 -4.76 10.52 4.28
C GLN A 82 -3.27 10.59 4.60
N GLU A 83 -2.86 9.78 5.56
CA GLU A 83 -1.45 9.60 5.88
C GLU A 83 -0.73 8.78 4.81
N LEU A 84 0.57 8.93 4.78
CA LEU A 84 1.45 8.19 3.88
C LEU A 84 1.48 6.71 4.26
N GLN A 85 1.41 5.82 3.27
CA GLN A 85 1.49 4.38 3.46
C GLN A 85 2.68 3.79 2.70
N LEU A 86 3.38 2.87 3.35
CA LEU A 86 4.34 1.97 2.72
C LEU A 86 3.70 0.61 2.52
N LEU A 87 3.64 0.16 1.28
CA LEU A 87 3.20 -1.17 0.88
C LEU A 87 4.38 -1.94 0.30
N VAL A 88 4.50 -3.22 0.63
CA VAL A 88 5.58 -4.09 0.15
C VAL A 88 4.99 -5.34 -0.49
N PHE A 89 5.37 -5.55 -1.74
CA PHE A 89 4.90 -6.66 -2.56
C PHE A 89 6.04 -7.62 -2.89
N HIS A 90 5.74 -8.90 -2.88
CA HIS A 90 6.66 -9.97 -3.26
C HIS A 90 5.87 -11.17 -3.75
N ARG A 91 6.29 -11.80 -4.85
CA ARG A 91 5.63 -12.96 -5.46
C ARG A 91 4.13 -12.73 -5.74
N GLY A 92 3.78 -11.55 -6.23
CA GLY A 92 2.41 -11.19 -6.56
C GLY A 92 1.48 -10.95 -5.37
N GLY A 93 1.99 -10.90 -4.15
CA GLY A 93 1.19 -10.66 -2.95
C GLY A 93 1.68 -9.51 -2.09
N LEU A 94 0.76 -8.88 -1.35
CA LEU A 94 1.10 -7.91 -0.31
C LEU A 94 1.75 -8.65 0.87
N CYS A 95 2.99 -8.28 1.23
CA CYS A 95 3.73 -8.89 2.34
C CYS A 95 3.71 -8.05 3.61
N PHE A 96 3.62 -6.73 3.44
CA PHE A 96 3.70 -5.79 4.54
C PHE A 96 3.00 -4.49 4.15
N SER A 97 2.34 -3.87 5.14
CA SER A 97 1.71 -2.56 5.05
C SER A 97 2.00 -1.79 6.32
N ARG A 98 2.35 -0.52 6.19
CA ARG A 98 2.57 0.36 7.33
C ARG A 98 2.22 1.80 7.01
N GLN A 99 1.45 2.42 7.87
CA GLN A 99 1.13 3.84 7.83
C GLN A 99 2.22 4.66 8.53
N PHE A 100 2.67 5.72 7.86
CA PHE A 100 3.60 6.71 8.41
C PHE A 100 2.83 7.97 8.80
N ARG A 101 2.87 8.33 10.05
CA ARG A 101 2.18 9.51 10.59
C ARG A 101 3.07 10.74 10.51
N GLY A 102 2.43 11.90 10.31
CA GLY A 102 3.13 13.19 10.29
C GLY A 102 3.65 13.60 8.90
N PHE A 103 3.34 12.84 7.84
CA PHE A 103 3.77 13.11 6.48
C PHE A 103 2.66 13.62 5.55
N ALA A 104 1.53 14.04 6.11
CA ALA A 104 0.39 14.54 5.32
C ALA A 104 0.74 15.75 4.44
N SER A 105 1.71 16.57 4.86
CA SER A 105 2.18 17.75 4.13
C SER A 105 3.06 17.45 2.91
N LEU A 106 3.45 16.19 2.67
CA LEU A 106 4.17 15.80 1.44
C LEU A 106 3.31 15.96 0.19
N THR A 107 1.97 15.92 0.32
CA THR A 107 1.06 16.21 -0.80
C THR A 107 0.95 17.72 -1.03
N GLY A 108 0.84 18.11 -2.31
CA GLY A 108 0.62 19.50 -2.70
C GLY A 108 1.86 20.20 -3.25
N THR A 109 1.94 21.51 -3.04
CA THR A 109 2.94 22.39 -3.65
C THR A 109 4.07 22.79 -2.71
N HIS A 110 4.01 22.39 -1.46
CA HIS A 110 5.06 22.75 -0.48
C HIS A 110 6.28 21.84 -0.64
N GLU A 111 7.47 22.43 -0.63
CA GLU A 111 8.72 21.66 -0.57
C GLU A 111 8.95 21.16 0.86
N PRO A 112 9.20 19.87 1.06
CA PRO A 112 9.56 19.32 2.36
C PRO A 112 10.93 19.87 2.80
N ASP A 113 11.06 20.21 4.07
CA ASP A 113 12.35 20.57 4.66
C ASP A 113 13.22 19.31 4.91
N GLN A 114 14.48 19.55 5.30
CA GLN A 114 15.45 18.47 5.51
C GLN A 114 15.01 17.54 6.66
N GLU A 115 14.41 18.07 7.71
CA GLU A 115 13.93 17.28 8.85
C GLU A 115 12.84 16.27 8.41
N MET A 116 11.92 16.70 7.55
CA MET A 116 10.89 15.84 7.00
C MET A 116 11.47 14.76 6.07
N LEU A 117 12.44 15.12 5.23
CA LEU A 117 13.12 14.17 4.34
C LEU A 117 13.87 13.10 5.14
N ASP A 118 14.62 13.50 6.15
CA ASP A 118 15.39 12.59 7.02
C ASP A 118 14.44 11.72 7.88
N GLY A 119 13.36 12.31 8.37
CA GLY A 119 12.31 11.58 9.09
C GLY A 119 11.65 10.51 8.24
N LEU A 120 11.36 10.82 6.97
CA LEU A 120 10.80 9.86 6.03
C LEU A 120 11.80 8.71 5.75
N ALA A 121 13.06 9.04 5.50
CA ALA A 121 14.11 8.05 5.30
C ALA A 121 14.25 7.12 6.52
N LEU A 122 14.19 7.68 7.74
CA LEU A 122 14.24 6.89 8.97
C LEU A 122 13.06 5.92 9.10
N GLU A 123 11.83 6.33 8.78
CA GLU A 123 10.66 5.43 8.84
C GLU A 123 10.74 4.31 7.79
N ILE A 124 11.26 4.62 6.61
CA ILE A 124 11.54 3.59 5.58
C ILE A 124 12.62 2.62 6.09
N GLN A 125 13.73 3.12 6.65
CA GLN A 125 14.80 2.28 7.18
C GLN A 125 14.31 1.32 8.26
N ARG A 126 13.51 1.79 9.21
CA ARG A 126 12.88 0.95 10.23
C ARG A 126 12.01 -0.16 9.63
N SER A 127 11.34 0.15 8.52
CA SER A 127 10.55 -0.86 7.80
C SER A 127 11.44 -1.88 7.10
N LEU A 128 12.54 -1.45 6.46
CA LEU A 128 13.54 -2.34 5.86
C LEU A 128 14.16 -3.29 6.90
N ASP A 129 14.51 -2.78 8.06
CA ASP A 129 15.05 -3.58 9.17
C ASP A 129 14.04 -4.65 9.63
N TYR A 130 12.75 -4.30 9.69
CA TYR A 130 11.69 -5.25 9.99
C TYR A 130 11.53 -6.31 8.89
N LEU A 131 11.55 -5.90 7.62
CA LEU A 131 11.42 -6.82 6.47
C LEU A 131 12.58 -7.84 6.47
N ALA A 132 13.80 -7.39 6.66
CA ALA A 132 14.97 -8.26 6.72
C ALA A 132 15.01 -9.11 7.99
N GLY A 133 14.79 -8.48 9.15
CA GLY A 133 14.92 -9.11 10.47
C GLY A 133 13.82 -10.12 10.76
N HIS A 134 12.55 -9.75 10.51
CA HIS A 134 11.38 -10.55 10.90
C HIS A 134 10.76 -11.33 9.75
N LEU A 135 10.64 -10.71 8.58
CA LEU A 135 10.02 -11.36 7.42
C LEU A 135 11.01 -12.13 6.56
N LYS A 136 12.31 -11.91 6.75
CA LYS A 136 13.39 -12.54 5.99
C LYS A 136 13.23 -12.35 4.48
N LEU A 137 12.69 -11.19 4.08
CA LEU A 137 12.58 -10.84 2.67
C LEU A 137 13.95 -10.45 2.12
N PRO A 138 14.20 -10.67 0.83
CA PRO A 138 15.37 -10.13 0.14
C PRO A 138 15.40 -8.60 0.18
N GLU A 139 16.54 -8.02 -0.17
CA GLU A 139 16.64 -6.58 -0.35
C GLU A 139 15.66 -6.10 -1.42
N PRO A 140 15.05 -4.92 -1.22
CA PRO A 140 14.13 -4.34 -2.20
C PRO A 140 14.83 -4.07 -3.54
N GLY A 141 14.17 -4.47 -4.63
CA GLY A 141 14.66 -4.17 -5.97
C GLY A 141 14.32 -2.75 -6.42
N GLN A 142 13.27 -2.15 -5.85
CA GLN A 142 12.84 -0.79 -6.19
C GLN A 142 11.87 -0.21 -5.15
N LEU A 143 11.85 1.12 -5.05
CA LEU A 143 10.83 1.90 -4.37
C LEU A 143 10.14 2.84 -5.36
N GLN A 144 8.83 2.76 -5.45
CA GLN A 144 8.02 3.67 -6.26
C GLN A 144 7.26 4.65 -5.37
N LEU A 145 7.13 5.89 -5.81
CA LEU A 145 6.42 6.95 -5.11
C LEU A 145 5.14 7.30 -5.88
N ALA A 146 3.99 7.10 -5.27
CA ALA A 146 2.68 7.53 -5.75
C ALA A 146 2.13 8.59 -4.78
N ILE A 147 2.71 9.78 -4.83
CA ILE A 147 2.40 10.93 -3.97
C ILE A 147 2.12 12.12 -4.88
N ALA A 148 1.00 12.80 -4.67
CA ALA A 148 0.62 14.00 -5.41
C ALA A 148 1.39 15.22 -4.87
N SER A 149 2.70 15.28 -5.16
CA SER A 149 3.62 16.32 -4.68
C SER A 149 4.34 17.01 -5.84
N SER A 150 4.43 18.33 -5.81
CA SER A 150 5.31 19.08 -6.73
C SER A 150 6.80 18.79 -6.50
N ALA A 151 7.15 18.37 -5.28
CA ALA A 151 8.51 18.03 -4.86
C ALA A 151 8.86 16.55 -5.09
N ILE A 152 8.07 15.79 -5.87
CA ILE A 152 8.30 14.36 -6.09
C ILE A 152 9.71 14.05 -6.58
N GLY A 153 10.29 14.88 -7.43
CA GLY A 153 11.65 14.72 -7.91
C GLY A 153 12.72 14.92 -6.82
N LEU A 154 12.45 15.76 -5.83
CA LEU A 154 13.33 15.94 -4.65
C LEU A 154 13.26 14.69 -3.77
N LEU A 155 12.05 14.17 -3.48
CA LEU A 155 11.85 12.95 -2.72
C LEU A 155 12.57 11.76 -3.35
N VAL A 156 12.41 11.58 -4.67
CA VAL A 156 13.10 10.51 -5.41
C VAL A 156 14.60 10.59 -5.22
N ARG A 157 15.22 11.74 -5.52
CA ARG A 157 16.68 11.91 -5.40
C ARG A 157 17.20 11.68 -3.99
N HIS A 158 16.49 12.23 -2.99
CA HIS A 158 16.90 12.07 -1.58
C HIS A 158 16.87 10.60 -1.16
N LEU A 159 15.78 9.90 -1.41
CA LEU A 159 15.62 8.51 -1.02
C LEU A 159 16.56 7.57 -1.80
N GLU A 160 16.79 7.82 -3.10
CA GLU A 160 17.73 7.04 -3.89
C GLU A 160 19.17 7.22 -3.39
N GLN A 161 19.55 8.45 -3.01
CA GLN A 161 20.85 8.74 -2.41
C GLN A 161 21.05 8.07 -1.05
N VAL A 162 19.99 8.02 -0.22
CA VAL A 162 20.07 7.41 1.13
C VAL A 162 20.15 5.89 1.04
N PHE A 163 19.33 5.27 0.19
CA PHE A 163 19.20 3.80 0.19
C PHE A 163 20.08 3.08 -0.84
N GLY A 164 20.50 3.76 -1.91
CA GLY A 164 21.37 3.18 -2.93
C GLY A 164 20.68 2.15 -3.86
N PHE A 165 19.37 1.90 -3.72
CA PHE A 165 18.59 1.12 -4.67
C PHE A 165 17.66 2.04 -5.50
N PRO A 166 17.14 1.57 -6.65
CA PRO A 166 16.32 2.40 -7.54
C PRO A 166 15.09 2.97 -6.87
N VAL A 167 14.93 4.30 -6.92
CA VAL A 167 13.74 5.02 -6.49
C VAL A 167 13.16 5.79 -7.67
N SER A 168 11.86 5.74 -7.87
CA SER A 168 11.21 6.44 -8.98
C SER A 168 9.82 6.94 -8.61
N ALA A 169 9.38 8.02 -9.26
CA ALA A 169 7.97 8.35 -9.25
C ALA A 169 7.19 7.31 -10.07
N MET A 170 6.06 6.87 -9.55
CA MET A 170 5.23 5.91 -10.26
C MET A 170 4.61 6.58 -11.49
N ALA A 171 4.86 6.03 -12.67
CA ALA A 171 4.36 6.53 -13.93
C ALA A 171 3.45 5.49 -14.60
N ASN A 172 2.18 5.47 -14.23
CA ASN A 172 1.17 4.69 -14.93
C ASN A 172 -0.05 5.57 -15.28
N LYS A 173 -0.98 5.03 -16.07
CA LYS A 173 -2.16 5.77 -16.53
C LYS A 173 -3.04 6.27 -15.37
N ALA A 174 -3.11 5.52 -14.28
CA ALA A 174 -3.90 5.90 -13.11
C ALA A 174 -3.26 7.08 -12.36
N VAL A 175 -1.94 7.06 -12.18
CA VAL A 175 -1.21 8.16 -11.51
C VAL A 175 -1.26 9.44 -12.34
N LEU A 176 -1.25 9.33 -13.67
CA LEU A 176 -1.43 10.47 -14.58
C LEU A 176 -2.83 11.11 -14.46
N ALA A 177 -3.84 10.31 -14.12
CA ALA A 177 -5.20 10.79 -13.85
C ALA A 177 -5.37 11.32 -12.42
N GLY A 178 -4.53 10.87 -11.48
CA GLY A 178 -4.51 11.22 -10.07
C GLY A 178 -4.19 9.99 -9.21
N VAL A 179 -3.33 10.16 -8.20
CA VAL A 179 -2.91 9.06 -7.32
C VAL A 179 -4.08 8.41 -6.56
N GLU A 180 -5.19 9.12 -6.41
CA GLU A 180 -6.44 8.64 -5.82
C GLU A 180 -7.13 7.54 -6.64
N TYR A 181 -6.83 7.42 -7.93
CA TYR A 181 -7.41 6.37 -8.79
C TYR A 181 -6.59 5.09 -8.84
N LEU A 182 -5.45 5.05 -8.15
CA LEU A 182 -4.54 3.91 -8.20
C LEU A 182 -5.20 2.61 -7.72
N CYS A 183 -5.99 2.68 -6.64
CA CYS A 183 -6.73 1.54 -6.11
C CYS A 183 -7.78 1.03 -7.09
N ALA A 184 -8.56 1.92 -7.69
CA ALA A 184 -9.58 1.56 -8.68
C ALA A 184 -8.94 0.91 -9.91
N TYR A 185 -7.78 1.42 -10.35
CA TYR A 185 -7.02 0.85 -11.46
C TYR A 185 -6.50 -0.54 -11.12
N GLY A 186 -5.91 -0.73 -9.94
CA GLY A 186 -5.47 -2.05 -9.47
C GLY A 186 -6.62 -3.05 -9.37
N ALA A 187 -7.76 -2.64 -8.82
CA ALA A 187 -8.96 -3.48 -8.75
C ALA A 187 -9.48 -3.89 -10.14
N ALA A 188 -9.40 -3.01 -11.13
CA ALA A 188 -9.78 -3.31 -12.51
C ALA A 188 -8.81 -4.29 -13.19
N LEU A 189 -7.51 -4.20 -12.92
CA LEU A 189 -6.50 -5.14 -13.46
C LEU A 189 -6.66 -6.55 -12.87
N GLY A 190 -6.87 -6.66 -11.57
CA GLY A 190 -7.00 -7.96 -10.89
C GLY A 190 -8.18 -8.80 -11.36
N ARG A 191 -9.18 -8.21 -12.05
CA ARG A 191 -10.31 -8.92 -12.65
C ARG A 191 -10.03 -9.54 -14.02
N SER A 192 -8.99 -9.07 -14.69
CA SER A 192 -8.66 -9.57 -16.04
C SER A 192 -7.96 -10.93 -16.03
N GLU A 193 -7.60 -11.44 -14.85
CA GLU A 193 -6.87 -12.70 -14.66
C GLU A 193 -7.73 -13.83 -14.04
N GLY A 194 -9.05 -13.62 -13.87
CA GLY A 194 -9.99 -14.56 -13.27
C GLY A 194 -10.85 -15.33 -14.29
#